data_925dc476fe7881c37ba8bfcddc50be1d
#
_entry.id   925dc476fe7881c37ba8bfcddc50be1d
#
_cell.length_a   1.000
_cell.length_b   1.000
_cell.length_c   1.000
_cell.angle_alpha   90.00
_cell.angle_beta   90.00
_cell.angle_gamma   90.00
#
_symmetry.space_group_name_H-M   'P 1'
#
loop_
_entity.id
_entity.type
_entity.pdbx_description
1 polymer ?
#
loop_
_entity_poly.entity_id
_entity_poly.type
_entity_poly.pdbx_seq_one_letter_code
_entity_poly.pdbx_strand_id
1 'polypeptide(L)'
;MSIRDEQKEQRRWLIIMKAAELFARNGYADTKIGDIAKAANMSIGLLFHYFESKEKLYEELVRMGAEFSKKPQEININNPLDYFRMSIEGIFAIVREQPIVLYIFVIMGQTRRSETIPPHIREIALGIDQMEQSAEIIAAGQEYGYFREGDPNLLSFTFWSAVQGVMEQLAVTPAMEFPSVAWLIDIIKGDKND
;
A
#
# COMPACT_ATOMS: atom_id res chain seq x y z
N MET A 1 -22.86 6.29 19.41
CA MET A 1 -21.57 5.89 20.01
C MET A 1 -21.37 6.73 21.24
N SER A 2 -20.88 6.20 22.35
CA SER A 2 -20.65 7.01 23.56
C SER A 2 -19.33 7.78 23.43
N ILE A 3 -19.18 8.92 24.13
CA ILE A 3 -17.91 9.70 24.18
C ILE A 3 -16.73 8.80 24.57
N ARG A 4 -16.97 7.81 25.44
CA ARG A 4 -15.96 6.84 25.87
C ARG A 4 -15.51 5.90 24.73
N ASP A 5 -16.45 5.49 23.88
CA ASP A 5 -16.16 4.64 22.72
C ASP A 5 -15.35 5.42 21.67
N GLU A 6 -15.71 6.67 21.43
CA GLU A 6 -14.98 7.56 20.52
C GLU A 6 -13.53 7.77 21.00
N GLN A 7 -13.33 8.04 22.29
CA GLN A 7 -11.99 8.19 22.86
C GLN A 7 -11.17 6.90 22.75
N LYS A 8 -11.82 5.73 22.91
CA LYS A 8 -11.15 4.43 22.76
C LYS A 8 -10.68 4.23 21.31
N GLU A 9 -11.54 4.50 20.34
CA GLU A 9 -11.19 4.39 18.91
C GLU A 9 -10.11 5.39 18.49
N GLN A 10 -10.16 6.62 18.99
CA GLN A 10 -9.09 7.61 18.72
C GLN A 10 -7.73 7.15 19.25
N ARG A 11 -7.68 6.56 20.45
CA ARG A 11 -6.43 6.03 21.01
C ARG A 11 -5.93 4.82 20.23
N ARG A 12 -6.84 3.92 19.83
CA ARG A 12 -6.51 2.77 18.99
C ARG A 12 -5.91 3.21 17.67
N TRP A 13 -6.54 4.19 17.02
CA TRP A 13 -6.05 4.77 15.78
C TRP A 13 -4.69 5.43 15.93
N LEU A 14 -4.45 6.14 17.03
CA LEU A 14 -3.13 6.72 17.32
C LEU A 14 -2.03 5.66 17.42
N ILE A 15 -2.32 4.50 18.04
CA ILE A 15 -1.37 3.37 18.10
C ILE A 15 -1.09 2.87 16.68
N ILE A 16 -2.11 2.63 15.88
CA ILE A 16 -2.00 2.17 14.49
C ILE A 16 -1.12 3.11 13.67
N MET A 17 -1.37 4.42 13.74
CA MET A 17 -0.60 5.44 13.02
C MET A 17 0.89 5.42 13.42
N LYS A 18 1.18 5.39 14.74
CA LYS A 18 2.57 5.39 15.23
C LYS A 18 3.28 4.07 14.94
N ALA A 19 2.57 2.95 15.01
CA ALA A 19 3.10 1.66 14.62
C ALA A 19 3.42 1.61 13.12
N ALA A 20 2.52 2.09 12.26
CA ALA A 20 2.75 2.14 10.81
C ALA A 20 4.01 2.94 10.47
N GLU A 21 4.17 4.13 11.07
CA GLU A 21 5.36 4.97 10.89
C GLU A 21 6.64 4.24 11.30
N LEU A 22 6.66 3.63 12.48
CA LEU A 22 7.85 2.96 13.02
C LEU A 22 8.18 1.67 12.26
N PHE A 23 7.18 0.86 11.93
CA PHE A 23 7.40 -0.35 11.13
C PHE A 23 7.87 -0.04 9.71
N ALA A 24 7.33 0.99 9.07
CA ALA A 24 7.79 1.40 7.75
C ALA A 24 9.25 1.85 7.76
N ARG A 25 9.67 2.59 8.80
CA ARG A 25 11.05 3.10 8.91
C ARG A 25 12.08 2.06 9.35
N ASN A 26 11.74 1.26 10.35
CA ASN A 26 12.70 0.39 11.03
C ASN A 26 12.54 -1.08 10.63
N GLY A 27 11.42 -1.46 9.98
CA GLY A 27 11.06 -2.84 9.74
C GLY A 27 10.43 -3.52 10.97
N TYR A 28 9.88 -4.73 10.73
CA TYR A 28 9.21 -5.51 11.79
C TYR A 28 10.17 -5.91 12.92
N ALA A 29 11.35 -6.45 12.58
CA ALA A 29 12.27 -7.03 13.57
C ALA A 29 12.74 -5.98 14.59
N ASP A 30 13.18 -4.83 14.10
CA ASP A 30 13.85 -3.79 14.90
C ASP A 30 12.88 -2.84 15.63
N THR A 31 11.60 -2.85 15.27
CA THR A 31 10.58 -2.08 15.98
C THR A 31 10.19 -2.75 17.28
N LYS A 32 10.36 -2.06 18.41
CA LYS A 32 9.96 -2.54 19.73
C LYS A 32 8.60 -1.98 20.14
N ILE A 33 7.80 -2.78 20.85
CA ILE A 33 6.47 -2.36 21.34
C ILE A 33 6.56 -1.14 22.28
N GLY A 34 7.66 -1.04 23.02
CA GLY A 34 7.93 0.11 23.90
C GLY A 34 8.14 1.42 23.14
N ASP A 35 8.75 1.37 21.95
CA ASP A 35 8.94 2.54 21.10
C ASP A 35 7.61 3.03 20.52
N ILE A 36 6.74 2.09 20.17
CA ILE A 36 5.37 2.40 19.70
C ILE A 36 4.57 3.05 20.82
N ALA A 37 4.60 2.48 22.03
CA ALA A 37 3.89 3.03 23.19
C ALA A 37 4.39 4.46 23.51
N LYS A 38 5.71 4.67 23.51
CA LYS A 38 6.33 5.98 23.71
C LYS A 38 5.90 6.97 22.62
N ALA A 39 5.91 6.57 21.36
CA ALA A 39 5.50 7.43 20.24
C ALA A 39 4.02 7.80 20.28
N ALA A 40 3.17 6.89 20.82
CA ALA A 40 1.75 7.14 21.05
C ALA A 40 1.46 7.84 22.41
N ASN A 41 2.50 8.25 23.14
CA ASN A 41 2.40 8.90 24.46
C ASN A 41 1.57 8.10 25.47
N MET A 42 1.84 6.80 25.58
CA MET A 42 1.16 5.91 26.51
C MET A 42 2.09 4.89 27.15
N SER A 43 1.63 4.24 28.25
CA SER A 43 2.37 3.13 28.85
C SER A 43 2.26 1.87 27.99
N ILE A 44 3.25 0.98 28.09
CA ILE A 44 3.23 -0.34 27.42
C ILE A 44 2.00 -1.15 27.87
N GLY A 45 1.66 -1.11 29.19
CA GLY A 45 0.48 -1.78 29.71
C GLY A 45 -0.83 -1.28 29.08
N LEU A 46 -0.95 0.03 28.85
CA LEU A 46 -2.12 0.60 28.18
C LEU A 46 -2.18 0.17 26.69
N LEU A 47 -1.05 0.11 26.00
CA LEU A 47 -1.00 -0.38 24.62
C LEU A 47 -1.50 -1.83 24.53
N PHE A 48 -1.11 -2.70 25.46
CA PHE A 48 -1.56 -4.09 25.50
C PHE A 48 -3.08 -4.27 25.76
N HIS A 49 -3.78 -3.25 26.26
CA HIS A 49 -5.25 -3.26 26.28
C HIS A 49 -5.89 -3.11 24.89
N TYR A 50 -5.15 -2.60 23.91
CA TYR A 50 -5.64 -2.41 22.53
C TYR A 50 -5.15 -3.50 21.59
N PHE A 51 -3.91 -3.98 21.79
CA PHE A 51 -3.27 -4.97 20.92
C PHE A 51 -2.54 -6.00 21.76
N GLU A 52 -2.90 -7.25 21.63
CA GLU A 52 -2.35 -8.37 22.41
C GLU A 52 -0.83 -8.54 22.24
N SER A 53 -0.30 -8.20 21.07
CA SER A 53 1.12 -8.33 20.75
C SER A 53 1.55 -7.38 19.62
N LYS A 54 2.88 -7.23 19.47
CA LYS A 54 3.47 -6.56 18.29
C LYS A 54 3.03 -7.23 16.98
N GLU A 55 2.95 -8.54 16.99
CA GLU A 55 2.54 -9.35 15.84
C GLU A 55 1.11 -9.05 15.42
N LYS A 56 0.17 -9.00 16.37
CA LYS A 56 -1.24 -8.66 16.07
C LYS A 56 -1.42 -7.23 15.55
N LEU A 57 -0.65 -6.30 16.09
CA LEU A 57 -0.64 -4.92 15.59
C LEU A 57 -0.09 -4.84 14.15
N TYR A 58 0.99 -5.58 13.86
CA TYR A 58 1.55 -5.65 12.52
C TYR A 58 0.61 -6.35 11.52
N GLU A 59 0.03 -7.48 11.94
CA GLU A 59 -0.97 -8.21 11.14
C GLU A 59 -2.13 -7.32 10.74
N GLU A 60 -2.61 -6.47 11.64
CA GLU A 60 -3.69 -5.53 11.32
C GLU A 60 -3.30 -4.54 10.23
N LEU A 61 -2.09 -3.98 10.29
CA LEU A 61 -1.59 -3.09 9.24
C LEU A 61 -1.49 -3.79 7.88
N VAL A 62 -1.04 -5.04 7.87
CA VAL A 62 -0.98 -5.83 6.63
C VAL A 62 -2.39 -6.15 6.10
N ARG A 63 -3.35 -6.45 6.97
CA ARG A 63 -4.76 -6.63 6.57
C ARG A 63 -5.38 -5.36 6.00
N MET A 64 -5.09 -4.20 6.60
CA MET A 64 -5.52 -2.90 6.05
C MET A 64 -4.98 -2.73 4.62
N GLY A 65 -3.71 -3.04 4.38
CA GLY A 65 -3.11 -2.99 3.04
C GLY A 65 -3.78 -3.95 2.06
N ALA A 66 -4.09 -5.16 2.49
CA ALA A 66 -4.79 -6.14 1.67
C ALA A 66 -6.22 -5.68 1.32
N GLU A 67 -6.94 -5.05 2.24
CA GLU A 67 -8.28 -4.51 1.98
C GLU A 67 -8.26 -3.34 0.98
N PHE A 68 -7.27 -2.45 1.07
CA PHE A 68 -7.10 -1.38 0.06
C PHE A 68 -6.88 -1.93 -1.35
N SER A 69 -6.20 -3.07 -1.47
CA SER A 69 -5.93 -3.70 -2.76
C SER A 69 -7.11 -4.46 -3.35
N LYS A 70 -8.08 -4.86 -2.52
CA LYS A 70 -9.27 -5.63 -2.92
C LYS A 70 -10.43 -4.79 -3.45
N LYS A 71 -10.38 -3.47 -3.36
CA LYS A 71 -11.47 -2.63 -3.87
C LYS A 71 -11.49 -2.72 -5.39
N PRO A 72 -12.44 -3.45 -6.00
CA PRO A 72 -12.63 -3.38 -7.43
C PRO A 72 -13.08 -1.96 -7.72
N GLN A 73 -12.31 -1.27 -8.48
CA GLN A 73 -12.85 -0.13 -9.18
C GLN A 73 -13.75 -0.75 -10.25
N GLU A 74 -15.08 -0.65 -10.09
CA GLU A 74 -16.03 -0.81 -11.19
C GLU A 74 -15.77 0.35 -12.15
N ILE A 75 -14.69 0.24 -12.90
CA ILE A 75 -14.31 1.21 -13.90
C ILE A 75 -14.98 0.73 -15.17
N ASN A 76 -15.97 1.46 -15.64
CA ASN A 76 -16.48 1.29 -16.99
C ASN A 76 -15.39 1.79 -17.95
N ILE A 77 -14.49 0.89 -18.36
CA ILE A 77 -13.26 1.22 -19.06
C ILE A 77 -13.53 1.18 -20.56
N ASN A 78 -13.75 2.35 -21.15
CA ASN A 78 -13.71 2.50 -22.61
C ASN A 78 -12.25 2.45 -23.12
N ASN A 79 -11.30 2.84 -22.28
CA ASN A 79 -9.86 2.82 -22.56
C ASN A 79 -9.14 2.06 -21.43
N PRO A 80 -8.46 0.92 -21.69
CA PRO A 80 -7.83 0.13 -20.64
C PRO A 80 -6.67 0.86 -19.93
N LEU A 81 -6.09 1.91 -20.51
CA LEU A 81 -5.11 2.78 -19.84
C LEU A 81 -5.75 3.57 -18.67
N ASP A 82 -7.06 3.84 -18.74
CA ASP A 82 -7.75 4.58 -17.68
C ASP A 82 -7.79 3.79 -16.37
N TYR A 83 -7.81 2.45 -16.42
CA TYR A 83 -7.66 1.62 -15.23
C TYR A 83 -6.40 1.98 -14.44
N PHE A 84 -5.26 2.04 -15.12
CA PHE A 84 -3.97 2.36 -14.50
C PHE A 84 -3.89 3.81 -14.06
N ARG A 85 -4.39 4.74 -14.89
CA ARG A 85 -4.42 6.18 -14.58
C ARG A 85 -5.23 6.44 -13.32
N MET A 86 -6.47 5.99 -13.28
CA MET A 86 -7.38 6.18 -12.16
C MET A 86 -6.88 5.48 -10.88
N SER A 87 -6.24 4.31 -11.03
CA SER A 87 -5.62 3.61 -9.90
C SER A 87 -4.52 4.47 -9.26
N ILE A 88 -3.62 5.05 -10.06
CA ILE A 88 -2.54 5.91 -9.52
C ILE A 88 -3.11 7.21 -8.96
N GLU A 89 -4.02 7.87 -9.67
CA GLU A 89 -4.66 9.11 -9.21
C GLU A 89 -5.38 8.87 -7.87
N GLY A 90 -6.10 7.76 -7.75
CA GLY A 90 -6.75 7.35 -6.51
C GLY A 90 -5.77 7.10 -5.38
N ILE A 91 -4.68 6.37 -5.63
CA ILE A 91 -3.61 6.15 -4.64
C ILE A 91 -3.01 7.48 -4.20
N PHE A 92 -2.64 8.36 -5.13
CA PHE A 92 -2.05 9.66 -4.80
C PHE A 92 -3.01 10.57 -4.03
N ALA A 93 -4.30 10.55 -4.37
CA ALA A 93 -5.33 11.30 -3.63
C ALA A 93 -5.45 10.80 -2.19
N ILE A 94 -5.58 9.49 -1.99
CA ILE A 94 -5.69 8.89 -0.65
C ILE A 94 -4.43 9.16 0.19
N VAL A 95 -3.23 9.06 -0.39
CA VAL A 95 -1.97 9.33 0.32
C VAL A 95 -1.89 10.79 0.78
N ARG A 96 -2.39 11.75 0.00
CA ARG A 96 -2.43 13.16 0.40
C ARG A 96 -3.37 13.39 1.59
N GLU A 97 -4.49 12.70 1.63
CA GLU A 97 -5.48 12.83 2.71
C GLU A 97 -5.10 12.00 3.95
N GLN A 98 -4.51 10.83 3.72
CA GLN A 98 -4.22 9.84 4.75
C GLN A 98 -2.79 9.32 4.64
N PRO A 99 -1.80 10.01 5.23
CA PRO A 99 -0.38 9.62 5.15
C PRO A 99 -0.07 8.18 5.61
N ILE A 100 -0.94 7.57 6.44
CA ILE A 100 -0.77 6.17 6.86
C ILE A 100 -0.73 5.20 5.67
N VAL A 101 -1.44 5.51 4.59
CA VAL A 101 -1.49 4.66 3.38
C VAL A 101 -0.09 4.52 2.79
N LEU A 102 0.71 5.59 2.84
CA LEU A 102 2.10 5.55 2.40
C LEU A 102 2.94 4.55 3.20
N TYR A 103 2.81 4.58 4.54
CA TYR A 103 3.49 3.60 5.40
C TYR A 103 3.01 2.17 5.16
N ILE A 104 1.71 1.99 4.88
CA ILE A 104 1.15 0.68 4.54
C ILE A 104 1.76 0.14 3.24
N PHE A 105 1.95 0.97 2.21
CA PHE A 105 2.67 0.56 0.99
C PHE A 105 4.07 0.01 1.30
N VAL A 106 4.84 0.75 2.11
CA VAL A 106 6.18 0.31 2.54
C VAL A 106 6.11 -1.01 3.32
N ILE A 107 5.20 -1.11 4.29
CA ILE A 107 4.99 -2.31 5.11
C ILE A 107 4.64 -3.52 4.22
N MET A 108 3.74 -3.36 3.25
CA MET A 108 3.35 -4.43 2.33
C MET A 108 4.55 -4.94 1.51
N GLY A 109 5.37 -4.03 0.98
CA GLY A 109 6.61 -4.38 0.28
C GLY A 109 7.63 -5.11 1.18
N GLN A 110 7.82 -4.64 2.40
CA GLN A 110 8.69 -5.28 3.39
C GLN A 110 8.16 -6.67 3.78
N THR A 111 6.85 -6.81 3.98
CA THR A 111 6.19 -8.06 4.39
C THR A 111 6.41 -9.17 3.36
N ARG A 112 6.32 -8.87 2.08
CA ARG A 112 6.55 -9.85 1.00
C ARG A 112 7.98 -10.38 0.96
N ARG A 113 8.97 -9.55 1.34
CA ARG A 113 10.40 -9.84 1.20
C ARG A 113 11.07 -10.39 2.45
N SER A 114 10.50 -10.16 3.63
CA SER A 114 11.16 -10.45 4.90
C SER A 114 10.81 -11.83 5.45
N GLU A 115 11.83 -12.63 5.74
CA GLU A 115 11.68 -13.94 6.40
C GLU A 115 11.49 -13.83 7.92
N THR A 116 11.73 -12.65 8.51
CA THR A 116 11.54 -12.41 9.95
C THR A 116 10.08 -12.21 10.32
N ILE A 117 9.21 -12.02 9.34
CA ILE A 117 7.77 -11.85 9.53
C ILE A 117 7.10 -13.22 9.55
N PRO A 118 6.17 -13.47 10.50
CA PRO A 118 5.46 -14.74 10.59
C PRO A 118 4.82 -15.17 9.25
N PRO A 119 4.91 -16.45 8.87
CA PRO A 119 4.45 -16.92 7.56
C PRO A 119 3.00 -16.56 7.24
N HIS A 120 2.07 -16.72 8.21
CA HIS A 120 0.67 -16.41 8.03
C HIS A 120 0.40 -14.92 7.71
N ILE A 121 1.24 -14.00 8.17
CA ILE A 121 1.14 -12.58 7.82
C ILE A 121 1.70 -12.34 6.41
N ARG A 122 2.78 -13.02 6.05
CA ARG A 122 3.33 -12.95 4.68
C ARG A 122 2.33 -13.45 3.65
N GLU A 123 1.61 -14.52 3.95
CA GLU A 123 0.56 -15.07 3.08
C GLU A 123 -0.54 -14.03 2.78
N ILE A 124 -0.93 -13.20 3.75
CA ILE A 124 -1.90 -12.10 3.51
C ILE A 124 -1.36 -11.13 2.46
N ALA A 125 -0.08 -10.74 2.56
CA ALA A 125 0.52 -9.79 1.62
C ALA A 125 0.80 -10.40 0.25
N LEU A 126 1.04 -11.71 0.17
CA LEU A 126 1.27 -12.45 -1.08
C LEU A 126 -0.04 -12.78 -1.82
N GLY A 127 -1.17 -12.91 -1.11
CA GLY A 127 -2.48 -13.22 -1.70
C GLY A 127 -3.16 -12.03 -2.41
N ILE A 128 -2.40 -11.03 -2.83
CA ILE A 128 -2.91 -9.86 -3.57
C ILE A 128 -2.58 -10.02 -5.05
N ASP A 129 -3.60 -10.30 -5.86
CA ASP A 129 -3.47 -10.63 -7.29
C ASP A 129 -3.49 -9.41 -8.21
N GLN A 130 -3.18 -8.22 -7.70
CA GLN A 130 -3.24 -6.98 -8.49
C GLN A 130 -2.34 -7.02 -9.74
N MET A 131 -1.18 -7.68 -9.64
CA MET A 131 -0.26 -7.80 -10.79
C MET A 131 -0.84 -8.72 -11.87
N GLU A 132 -1.47 -9.83 -11.49
CA GLU A 132 -2.09 -10.78 -12.41
C GLU A 132 -3.29 -10.15 -13.14
N GLN A 133 -4.21 -9.53 -12.38
CA GLN A 133 -5.34 -8.79 -12.98
C GLN A 133 -4.89 -7.68 -13.93
N SER A 134 -3.83 -6.95 -13.58
CA SER A 134 -3.28 -5.91 -14.44
C SER A 134 -2.65 -6.48 -15.71
N ALA A 135 -2.01 -7.66 -15.63
CA ALA A 135 -1.44 -8.34 -16.78
C ALA A 135 -2.53 -8.78 -17.77
N GLU A 136 -3.67 -9.26 -17.30
CA GLU A 136 -4.82 -9.60 -18.16
C GLU A 136 -5.36 -8.37 -18.92
N ILE A 137 -5.46 -7.22 -18.23
CA ILE A 137 -5.89 -5.96 -18.85
C ILE A 137 -4.87 -5.52 -19.92
N ILE A 138 -3.58 -5.63 -19.63
CA ILE A 138 -2.50 -5.29 -20.57
C ILE A 138 -2.59 -6.21 -21.79
N ALA A 139 -2.70 -7.53 -21.61
CA ALA A 139 -2.79 -8.50 -22.69
C ALA A 139 -3.95 -8.18 -23.65
N ALA A 140 -5.14 -7.95 -23.07
CA ALA A 140 -6.32 -7.59 -23.87
C ALA A 140 -6.16 -6.26 -24.60
N GLY A 141 -5.51 -5.27 -24.01
CA GLY A 141 -5.33 -3.97 -24.60
C GLY A 141 -4.20 -3.90 -25.65
N GLN A 142 -3.25 -4.84 -25.63
CA GLN A 142 -2.19 -4.94 -26.65
C GLN A 142 -2.75 -5.24 -28.05
N GLU A 143 -3.79 -6.04 -28.15
CA GLU A 143 -4.47 -6.34 -29.42
C GLU A 143 -5.00 -5.08 -30.12
N TYR A 144 -5.28 -4.03 -29.36
CA TYR A 144 -5.80 -2.76 -29.86
C TYR A 144 -4.74 -1.63 -29.86
N GLY A 145 -3.48 -1.95 -29.53
CA GLY A 145 -2.37 -0.99 -29.51
C GLY A 145 -2.38 0.00 -28.33
N TYR A 146 -3.20 -0.22 -27.30
CA TYR A 146 -3.20 0.64 -26.09
C TYR A 146 -1.93 0.47 -25.26
N PHE A 147 -1.41 -0.76 -25.18
CA PHE A 147 -0.18 -1.07 -24.46
C PHE A 147 0.92 -1.45 -25.43
N ARG A 148 2.15 -1.15 -25.03
CA ARG A 148 3.33 -1.55 -25.83
C ARG A 148 3.44 -3.07 -25.94
N GLU A 149 4.12 -3.53 -26.99
CA GLU A 149 4.44 -4.93 -27.19
C GLU A 149 5.36 -5.45 -26.06
N GLY A 150 5.24 -6.72 -25.73
CA GLY A 150 6.03 -7.43 -24.73
C GLY A 150 5.20 -8.36 -23.87
N ASP A 151 5.84 -9.03 -22.91
CA ASP A 151 5.16 -9.91 -21.96
C ASP A 151 4.28 -9.07 -21.00
N PRO A 152 2.95 -9.30 -20.98
CA PRO A 152 2.03 -8.55 -20.12
C PRO A 152 2.36 -8.63 -18.62
N ASN A 153 2.89 -9.79 -18.17
CA ASN A 153 3.27 -9.98 -16.77
C ASN A 153 4.48 -9.10 -16.43
N LEU A 154 5.47 -9.03 -17.31
CA LEU A 154 6.64 -8.18 -17.10
C LEU A 154 6.29 -6.69 -17.18
N LEU A 155 5.37 -6.29 -18.04
CA LEU A 155 4.87 -4.92 -18.10
C LEU A 155 4.12 -4.53 -16.85
N SER A 156 3.20 -5.39 -16.37
CA SER A 156 2.49 -5.20 -15.12
C SER A 156 3.46 -5.11 -13.94
N PHE A 157 4.40 -6.05 -13.84
CA PHE A 157 5.44 -6.06 -12.81
C PHE A 157 6.26 -4.75 -12.82
N THR A 158 6.71 -4.31 -13.99
CA THR A 158 7.52 -3.08 -14.14
C THR A 158 6.75 -1.86 -13.69
N PHE A 159 5.48 -1.75 -14.10
CA PHE A 159 4.60 -0.65 -13.74
C PHE A 159 4.39 -0.57 -12.22
N TRP A 160 3.96 -1.65 -11.59
CA TRP A 160 3.68 -1.66 -10.15
C TRP A 160 4.95 -1.54 -9.31
N SER A 161 6.10 -2.02 -9.81
CA SER A 161 7.41 -1.80 -9.17
C SER A 161 7.80 -0.33 -9.18
N ALA A 162 7.53 0.40 -10.26
CA ALA A 162 7.75 1.84 -10.31
C ALA A 162 6.84 2.59 -9.33
N VAL A 163 5.56 2.23 -9.26
CA VAL A 163 4.61 2.79 -8.27
C VAL A 163 5.10 2.52 -6.84
N GLN A 164 5.51 1.28 -6.54
CA GLN A 164 6.04 0.90 -5.24
C GLN A 164 7.28 1.73 -4.88
N GLY A 165 8.23 1.89 -5.81
CA GLY A 165 9.43 2.70 -5.59
C GLY A 165 9.11 4.17 -5.32
N VAL A 166 8.13 4.75 -6.01
CA VAL A 166 7.62 6.12 -5.73
C VAL A 166 7.08 6.21 -4.31
N MET A 167 6.25 5.25 -3.87
CA MET A 167 5.69 5.25 -2.52
C MET A 167 6.77 5.10 -1.45
N GLU A 168 7.74 4.21 -1.65
CA GLU A 168 8.87 4.04 -0.73
C GLU A 168 9.70 5.32 -0.62
N GLN A 169 9.96 6.00 -1.73
CA GLN A 169 10.71 7.25 -1.74
C GLN A 169 9.95 8.41 -1.05
N LEU A 170 8.64 8.53 -1.29
CA LEU A 170 7.80 9.52 -0.61
C LEU A 170 7.76 9.29 0.91
N ALA A 171 7.81 8.03 1.38
CA ALA A 171 7.87 7.72 2.80
C ALA A 171 9.17 8.19 3.46
N VAL A 172 10.28 8.19 2.71
CA VAL A 172 11.60 8.67 3.18
C VAL A 172 11.73 10.17 3.05
N THR A 173 11.13 10.75 2.01
CA THR A 173 11.24 12.19 1.67
C THR A 173 9.85 12.82 1.54
N PRO A 174 9.14 13.09 2.66
CA PRO A 174 7.75 13.57 2.62
C PRO A 174 7.56 14.94 1.93
N ALA A 175 8.63 15.70 1.77
CA ALA A 175 8.61 16.99 1.06
C ALA A 175 8.72 16.84 -0.47
N MET A 176 8.94 15.62 -0.98
CA MET A 176 9.01 15.37 -2.41
C MET A 176 7.63 15.49 -3.05
N GLU A 177 7.54 16.11 -4.20
CA GLU A 177 6.31 16.18 -4.98
C GLU A 177 6.00 14.82 -5.62
N PHE A 178 4.70 14.56 -5.82
CA PHE A 178 4.27 13.38 -6.57
C PHE A 178 4.69 13.51 -8.03
N PRO A 179 5.23 12.45 -8.63
CA PRO A 179 5.52 12.46 -10.07
C PRO A 179 4.24 12.59 -10.88
N SER A 180 4.38 13.05 -12.13
CA SER A 180 3.26 13.05 -13.06
C SER A 180 2.74 11.62 -13.28
N VAL A 181 1.44 11.43 -13.21
CA VAL A 181 0.79 10.14 -13.51
C VAL A 181 1.12 9.70 -14.94
N ALA A 182 1.22 10.63 -15.87
CA ALA A 182 1.59 10.34 -17.27
C ALA A 182 2.93 9.63 -17.39
N TRP A 183 3.94 10.00 -16.60
CA TRP A 183 5.24 9.32 -16.62
C TRP A 183 5.18 7.86 -16.21
N LEU A 184 4.30 7.53 -15.28
CA LEU A 184 4.08 6.14 -14.86
C LEU A 184 3.30 5.37 -15.94
N ILE A 185 2.30 6.00 -16.56
CA ILE A 185 1.54 5.42 -17.68
C ILE A 185 2.44 5.16 -18.90
N ASP A 186 3.39 6.04 -19.19
CA ASP A 186 4.33 5.88 -20.30
C ASP A 186 5.20 4.61 -20.20
N ILE A 187 5.30 4.00 -19.00
CA ILE A 187 5.98 2.70 -18.83
C ILE A 187 5.29 1.60 -19.64
N ILE A 188 3.96 1.64 -19.73
CA ILE A 188 3.14 0.57 -20.33
C ILE A 188 2.39 1.03 -21.60
N LYS A 189 2.31 2.34 -21.86
CA LYS A 189 1.56 2.91 -22.99
C LYS A 189 2.12 2.43 -24.33
N GLY A 190 1.23 2.01 -25.24
CA GLY A 190 1.53 1.68 -26.62
C GLY A 190 1.52 2.90 -27.56
N ASP A 191 1.65 2.64 -28.84
CA ASP A 191 1.75 3.68 -29.89
C ASP A 191 0.38 4.19 -30.38
N LYS A 192 -0.73 3.63 -29.88
CA LYS A 192 -2.06 4.11 -30.24
C LYS A 192 -2.23 5.53 -29.69
N ASN A 193 -2.35 6.49 -30.61
CA ASN A 193 -2.71 7.86 -30.25
C ASN A 193 -4.17 7.88 -29.76
N ASP A 194 -4.39 8.59 -28.64
CA ASP A 194 -5.72 8.86 -28.07
C ASP A 194 -6.60 9.65 -29.03
#